data_272fdd5e2b915ea14ae2b5a7eab8c6ce
#
_entry.id   272fdd5e2b915ea14ae2b5a7eab8c6ce
#
_cell.length_a   1.000
_cell.length_b   1.000
_cell.length_c   1.000
_cell.angle_alpha   90.00
_cell.angle_beta   90.00
_cell.angle_gamma   90.00
#
_symmetry.space_group_name_H-M   'P 1'
#
loop_
_entity.id
_entity.type
_entity.pdbx_description
1 polymer ?
#
loop_
_entity_poly.entity_id
_entity_poly.type
_entity_poly.pdbx_seq_one_letter_code
_entity_poly.pdbx_strand_id
1 'polypeptide(L)'
;MTRPLAVYYEHPDWFRPLFAALDSRGINYVKLNASRHSFDPAAAGTEFSLLFNRMSASAYLRGNGQAIFFTQSYLAYIETTGVRVLNGSQAFALEISKARQLQLFDSLGLRFPKTRIVNCTDEIPAAAEEIGFPLLVKPNIGGRGAGMVRFDSIEQLGAAIDEAGLDFGIDQIALVQELIPARNGHITRVETLGGKFLYAIDIRTTGENFNLCPAEICQIEGVAAFLEGSATKRPEVKLRVQLATPPRTLIDAVEKIVAVGVIDVGGVEYIIDERDGRAAFYDINALSNFVADAPRIVGFDPNVRLVDFLEQQLGDR
;
A
#
# COMPACT_ATOMS: atom_id res chain seq x y z
N MET A 1 -23.40 1.98 27.66
CA MET A 1 -23.23 1.55 26.26
C MET A 1 -21.73 1.51 25.96
N THR A 2 -21.24 0.46 25.34
CA THR A 2 -19.84 0.39 24.91
C THR A 2 -19.59 1.39 23.77
N ARG A 3 -18.47 2.15 23.85
CA ARG A 3 -18.12 3.10 22.79
C ARG A 3 -17.85 2.34 21.47
N PRO A 4 -18.26 2.89 20.31
CA PRO A 4 -18.16 2.21 19.02
C PRO A 4 -16.71 2.02 18.54
N LEU A 5 -16.53 1.16 17.52
CA LEU A 5 -15.38 1.16 16.62
C LEU A 5 -15.46 2.38 15.70
N ALA A 6 -14.38 3.15 15.53
CA ALA A 6 -14.28 4.15 14.48
C ALA A 6 -13.51 3.58 13.28
N VAL A 7 -14.09 3.62 12.10
CA VAL A 7 -13.40 3.31 10.83
C VAL A 7 -13.07 4.64 10.15
N TYR A 8 -11.79 4.98 10.11
CA TYR A 8 -11.26 6.22 9.53
C TYR A 8 -10.77 5.94 8.11
N TYR A 9 -11.42 6.52 7.10
CA TYR A 9 -11.17 6.18 5.69
C TYR A 9 -11.42 7.37 4.77
N GLU A 10 -10.88 7.30 3.53
CA GLU A 10 -11.09 8.34 2.52
C GLU A 10 -11.88 7.82 1.32
N HIS A 11 -11.56 6.62 0.81
CA HIS A 11 -12.14 6.11 -0.43
C HIS A 11 -13.61 5.73 -0.24
N PRO A 12 -14.55 6.22 -1.10
CA PRO A 12 -15.99 6.04 -0.88
C PRO A 12 -16.46 4.58 -0.98
N ASP A 13 -15.78 3.76 -1.78
CA ASP A 13 -16.26 2.44 -2.18
C ASP A 13 -15.42 1.26 -1.69
N TRP A 14 -14.13 1.45 -1.41
CA TRP A 14 -13.23 0.34 -1.09
C TRP A 14 -13.63 -0.46 0.15
N PHE A 15 -14.36 0.15 1.07
CA PHE A 15 -14.71 -0.46 2.35
C PHE A 15 -16.15 -0.95 2.42
N ARG A 16 -16.88 -0.99 1.29
CA ARG A 16 -18.24 -1.59 1.24
C ARG A 16 -18.28 -3.02 1.75
N PRO A 17 -17.34 -3.94 1.36
CA PRO A 17 -17.31 -5.29 1.92
C PRO A 17 -17.08 -5.32 3.43
N LEU A 18 -16.15 -4.49 3.95
CA LEU A 18 -15.92 -4.36 5.39
C LEU A 18 -17.18 -3.89 6.12
N PHE A 19 -17.83 -2.83 5.64
CA PHE A 19 -19.04 -2.31 6.28
C PHE A 19 -20.16 -3.34 6.25
N ALA A 20 -20.37 -4.05 5.14
CA ALA A 20 -21.35 -5.12 5.05
C ALA A 20 -21.06 -6.26 6.06
N ALA A 21 -19.80 -6.61 6.26
CA ALA A 21 -19.39 -7.61 7.23
C ALA A 21 -19.61 -7.14 8.67
N LEU A 22 -19.30 -5.86 9.00
CA LEU A 22 -19.59 -5.26 10.32
C LEU A 22 -21.10 -5.23 10.60
N ASP A 23 -21.90 -4.81 9.61
CA ASP A 23 -23.37 -4.76 9.73
C ASP A 23 -23.95 -6.17 9.97
N SER A 24 -23.47 -7.19 9.25
CA SER A 24 -23.93 -8.58 9.38
C SER A 24 -23.66 -9.18 10.78
N ARG A 25 -22.61 -8.67 11.45
CA ARG A 25 -22.22 -9.08 12.82
C ARG A 25 -22.86 -8.20 13.91
N GLY A 26 -23.59 -7.13 13.54
CA GLY A 26 -24.18 -6.19 14.49
C GLY A 26 -23.15 -5.40 15.29
N ILE A 27 -21.93 -5.20 14.76
CA ILE A 27 -20.90 -4.41 15.43
C ILE A 27 -21.29 -2.94 15.43
N ASN A 28 -21.23 -2.31 16.59
CA ASN A 28 -21.46 -0.88 16.72
C ASN A 28 -20.23 -0.11 16.22
N TYR A 29 -20.36 0.63 15.11
CA TYR A 29 -19.26 1.41 14.53
C TYR A 29 -19.71 2.77 14.00
N VAL A 30 -18.74 3.68 13.86
CA VAL A 30 -18.89 4.99 13.22
C VAL A 30 -17.94 5.13 12.04
N LYS A 31 -18.39 5.85 11.01
CA LYS A 31 -17.60 6.15 9.80
C LYS A 31 -17.00 7.54 9.93
N LEU A 32 -15.68 7.66 9.88
CA LEU A 32 -14.95 8.92 9.88
C LEU A 32 -14.30 9.15 8.52
N ASN A 33 -14.77 10.16 7.78
CA ASN A 33 -14.22 10.47 6.46
C ASN A 33 -12.98 11.37 6.60
N ALA A 34 -11.81 10.87 6.22
CA ALA A 34 -10.52 11.55 6.34
C ALA A 34 -10.41 12.86 5.54
N SER A 35 -11.14 12.98 4.41
CA SER A 35 -11.12 14.19 3.58
C SER A 35 -12.04 15.31 4.09
N ARG A 36 -12.88 15.03 5.08
CA ARG A 36 -13.85 15.97 5.68
C ARG A 36 -13.93 15.78 7.18
N HIS A 37 -12.79 15.77 7.84
CA HIS A 37 -12.68 15.55 9.27
C HIS A 37 -12.02 16.73 9.96
N SER A 38 -12.38 16.97 11.21
CA SER A 38 -11.74 17.95 12.09
C SER A 38 -11.62 17.38 13.49
N PHE A 39 -10.64 17.83 14.26
CA PHE A 39 -10.49 17.47 15.65
C PHE A 39 -10.03 18.68 16.46
N ASP A 40 -10.40 18.69 17.74
CA ASP A 40 -9.88 19.63 18.72
C ASP A 40 -8.73 18.97 19.48
N PRO A 41 -7.48 19.46 19.35
CA PRO A 41 -6.33 18.89 20.03
C PRO A 41 -6.39 19.03 21.56
N ALA A 42 -7.28 19.87 22.10
CA ALA A 42 -7.51 20.04 23.53
C ALA A 42 -8.67 19.19 24.07
N ALA A 43 -9.39 18.46 23.20
CA ALA A 43 -10.49 17.62 23.64
C ALA A 43 -10.04 16.48 24.54
N ALA A 44 -10.73 16.30 25.67
CA ALA A 44 -10.47 15.22 26.61
C ALA A 44 -11.15 13.93 26.18
N GLY A 45 -10.45 13.08 25.40
CA GLY A 45 -10.93 11.76 25.01
C GLY A 45 -11.67 11.71 23.68
N THR A 46 -12.26 10.55 23.38
CA THR A 46 -12.93 10.24 22.12
C THR A 46 -14.29 9.62 22.36
N GLU A 47 -15.18 9.70 21.35
CA GLU A 47 -16.49 9.05 21.38
C GLU A 47 -16.44 7.56 21.00
N PHE A 48 -15.28 7.04 20.59
CA PHE A 48 -15.04 5.65 20.20
C PHE A 48 -13.97 4.99 21.10
N SER A 49 -13.96 3.65 21.13
CA SER A 49 -13.01 2.88 21.93
C SER A 49 -11.80 2.37 21.13
N LEU A 50 -11.94 2.21 19.84
CA LEU A 50 -10.94 1.69 18.92
C LEU A 50 -11.01 2.49 17.62
N LEU A 51 -9.89 2.90 17.06
CA LEU A 51 -9.82 3.48 15.73
C LEU A 51 -9.12 2.53 14.77
N PHE A 52 -9.78 2.21 13.66
CA PHE A 52 -9.20 1.44 12.57
C PHE A 52 -8.88 2.38 11.41
N ASN A 53 -7.59 2.64 11.21
CA ASN A 53 -7.11 3.52 10.15
C ASN A 53 -7.09 2.78 8.80
N ARG A 54 -7.81 3.34 7.83
CA ARG A 54 -7.92 2.87 6.44
C ARG A 54 -7.66 4.00 5.45
N MET A 55 -6.80 4.97 5.83
CA MET A 55 -6.41 6.07 4.95
C MET A 55 -5.40 5.60 3.91
N SER A 56 -5.65 5.93 2.64
CA SER A 56 -4.82 5.50 1.50
C SER A 56 -3.79 6.55 1.09
N ALA A 57 -2.57 6.10 0.82
CA ALA A 57 -1.53 6.90 0.19
C ALA A 57 -1.95 7.43 -1.21
N SER A 58 -2.87 6.74 -1.91
CA SER A 58 -3.36 7.14 -3.23
C SER A 58 -4.49 8.18 -3.22
N ALA A 59 -4.85 8.75 -2.07
CA ALA A 59 -5.92 9.75 -1.97
C ALA A 59 -5.68 11.00 -2.84
N TYR A 60 -4.42 11.34 -3.09
CA TYR A 60 -4.08 12.47 -3.96
C TYR A 60 -4.57 12.28 -5.40
N LEU A 61 -4.66 11.05 -5.91
CA LEU A 61 -5.20 10.74 -7.24
C LEU A 61 -6.70 11.09 -7.37
N ARG A 62 -7.38 11.29 -6.23
CA ARG A 62 -8.81 11.68 -6.14
C ARG A 62 -9.00 13.12 -5.65
N GLY A 63 -7.93 13.93 -5.69
CA GLY A 63 -7.96 15.33 -5.24
C GLY A 63 -7.93 15.51 -3.72
N ASN A 64 -7.70 14.45 -2.93
CA ASN A 64 -7.70 14.47 -1.46
C ASN A 64 -6.27 14.37 -0.87
N GLY A 65 -5.27 14.92 -1.55
CA GLY A 65 -3.87 14.85 -1.10
C GLY A 65 -3.64 15.45 0.30
N GLN A 66 -4.35 16.53 0.64
CA GLN A 66 -4.30 17.17 1.97
C GLN A 66 -4.69 16.20 3.09
N ALA A 67 -5.60 15.25 2.82
CA ALA A 67 -6.04 14.29 3.81
C ALA A 67 -4.92 13.33 4.27
N ILE A 68 -3.89 13.11 3.44
CA ILE A 68 -2.71 12.32 3.80
C ILE A 68 -1.95 13.01 4.94
N PHE A 69 -1.65 14.30 4.77
CA PHE A 69 -0.91 15.08 5.78
C PHE A 69 -1.75 15.35 7.04
N PHE A 70 -3.05 15.61 6.86
CA PHE A 70 -3.99 15.73 7.97
C PHE A 70 -4.05 14.45 8.80
N THR A 71 -4.07 13.27 8.17
CA THR A 71 -4.10 11.98 8.84
C THR A 71 -2.87 11.76 9.74
N GLN A 72 -1.68 12.19 9.34
CA GLN A 72 -0.49 12.10 10.19
C GLN A 72 -0.72 12.83 11.53
N SER A 73 -1.24 14.06 11.47
CA SER A 73 -1.53 14.86 12.66
C SER A 73 -2.65 14.27 13.50
N TYR A 74 -3.71 13.77 12.84
CA TYR A 74 -4.86 13.18 13.52
C TYR A 74 -4.49 11.87 14.26
N LEU A 75 -3.74 10.97 13.63
CA LEU A 75 -3.30 9.74 14.28
C LEU A 75 -2.39 10.02 15.48
N ALA A 76 -1.43 10.95 15.34
CA ALA A 76 -0.58 11.38 16.43
C ALA A 76 -1.40 11.92 17.61
N TYR A 77 -2.44 12.72 17.34
CA TYR A 77 -3.35 13.20 18.37
C TYR A 77 -4.13 12.06 19.05
N ILE A 78 -4.76 11.18 18.27
CA ILE A 78 -5.57 10.07 18.83
C ILE A 78 -4.73 9.16 19.72
N GLU A 79 -3.51 8.86 19.35
CA GLU A 79 -2.59 8.04 20.16
C GLU A 79 -2.31 8.68 21.54
N THR A 80 -2.32 10.01 21.66
CA THR A 80 -2.18 10.70 22.97
C THR A 80 -3.39 10.54 23.87
N THR A 81 -4.57 10.23 23.32
CA THR A 81 -5.80 10.03 24.11
C THR A 81 -5.87 8.65 24.78
N GLY A 82 -4.91 7.76 24.52
CA GLY A 82 -4.89 6.38 25.02
C GLY A 82 -5.83 5.43 24.27
N VAL A 83 -6.51 5.89 23.21
CA VAL A 83 -7.29 5.01 22.34
C VAL A 83 -6.36 4.18 21.50
N ARG A 84 -6.64 2.86 21.42
CA ARG A 84 -5.91 1.99 20.51
C ARG A 84 -6.21 2.37 19.05
N VAL A 85 -5.16 2.48 18.26
CA VAL A 85 -5.24 2.71 16.82
C VAL A 85 -4.66 1.50 16.10
N LEU A 86 -5.48 0.83 15.29
CA LEU A 86 -5.01 -0.21 14.38
C LEU A 86 -4.45 0.47 13.12
N ASN A 87 -3.28 0.07 12.70
CA ASN A 87 -2.46 0.76 11.70
C ASN A 87 -2.28 2.24 12.04
N GLY A 88 -1.75 2.49 13.24
CA GLY A 88 -1.51 3.83 13.79
C GLY A 88 -0.47 4.65 13.02
N SER A 89 0.06 5.68 13.67
CA SER A 89 0.97 6.66 13.04
C SER A 89 2.23 6.02 12.45
N GLN A 90 2.80 4.99 13.10
CA GLN A 90 3.99 4.30 12.59
C GLN A 90 3.69 3.49 11.33
N ALA A 91 2.60 2.72 11.31
CA ALA A 91 2.18 1.98 10.14
C ALA A 91 1.81 2.92 8.97
N PHE A 92 1.12 4.03 9.28
CA PHE A 92 0.77 5.03 8.28
C PHE A 92 1.99 5.76 7.70
N ALA A 93 3.03 6.02 8.51
CA ALA A 93 4.29 6.58 8.03
C ALA A 93 5.00 5.65 7.03
N LEU A 94 4.86 4.32 7.16
CA LEU A 94 5.33 3.35 6.17
C LEU A 94 4.43 3.32 4.93
N GLU A 95 3.10 3.38 5.10
CA GLU A 95 2.14 3.43 3.98
C GLU A 95 2.44 4.57 3.01
N ILE A 96 2.80 5.74 3.53
CA ILE A 96 3.00 6.96 2.74
C ILE A 96 4.47 7.23 2.38
N SER A 97 5.40 6.31 2.62
CA SER A 97 6.81 6.55 2.30
C SER A 97 7.56 5.28 1.94
N LYS A 98 7.80 5.10 0.64
CA LYS A 98 8.66 4.02 0.13
C LYS A 98 10.09 4.12 0.65
N ALA A 99 10.59 5.34 0.86
CA ALA A 99 11.90 5.55 1.47
C ALA A 99 12.00 4.93 2.88
N ARG A 100 10.95 5.11 3.71
CA ARG A 100 10.89 4.50 5.05
C ARG A 100 10.75 2.98 4.98
N GLN A 101 10.03 2.46 4.00
CA GLN A 101 9.92 1.01 3.78
C GLN A 101 11.29 0.40 3.49
N LEU A 102 12.10 1.01 2.61
CA LEU A 102 13.45 0.55 2.30
C LEU A 102 14.38 0.62 3.53
N GLN A 103 14.30 1.67 4.35
CA GLN A 103 15.02 1.76 5.61
C GLN A 103 14.63 0.64 6.58
N LEU A 104 13.34 0.29 6.64
CA LEU A 104 12.87 -0.84 7.46
C LEU A 104 13.46 -2.16 6.94
N PHE A 105 13.44 -2.41 5.63
CA PHE A 105 14.03 -3.62 5.05
C PHE A 105 15.53 -3.72 5.37
N ASP A 106 16.26 -2.62 5.20
CA ASP A 106 17.70 -2.55 5.52
C ASP A 106 17.97 -2.87 7.00
N SER A 107 17.23 -2.24 7.92
CA SER A 107 17.36 -2.45 9.36
C SER A 107 17.11 -3.90 9.80
N LEU A 108 16.35 -4.65 8.99
CA LEU A 108 16.05 -6.06 9.20
C LEU A 108 17.02 -7.01 8.48
N GLY A 109 18.00 -6.46 7.75
CA GLY A 109 18.94 -7.23 6.93
C GLY A 109 18.27 -7.90 5.72
N LEU A 110 17.15 -7.38 5.25
CA LEU A 110 16.40 -7.90 4.11
C LEU A 110 16.88 -7.23 2.82
N ARG A 111 16.99 -8.02 1.76
CA ARG A 111 17.33 -7.50 0.44
C ARG A 111 16.16 -6.72 -0.15
N PHE A 112 16.47 -5.59 -0.78
CA PHE A 112 15.56 -4.76 -1.58
C PHE A 112 16.28 -4.28 -2.85
N PRO A 113 15.55 -3.78 -3.88
CA PRO A 113 16.18 -3.26 -5.09
C PRO A 113 17.11 -2.10 -4.78
N LYS A 114 18.30 -2.05 -5.39
CA LYS A 114 19.22 -0.93 -5.24
C LYS A 114 18.51 0.37 -5.55
N THR A 115 18.60 1.36 -4.67
CA THR A 115 17.76 2.58 -4.75
C THR A 115 18.53 3.80 -4.29
N ARG A 116 18.32 4.93 -4.99
CA ARG A 116 18.65 6.28 -4.54
C ARG A 116 17.36 7.07 -4.35
N ILE A 117 17.29 7.85 -3.27
CA ILE A 117 16.17 8.72 -2.96
C ILE A 117 16.62 10.13 -3.27
N VAL A 118 15.86 10.84 -4.10
CA VAL A 118 16.18 12.17 -4.61
C VAL A 118 14.99 13.11 -4.38
N ASN A 119 15.26 14.40 -4.22
CA ASN A 119 14.25 15.46 -4.05
C ASN A 119 14.39 16.59 -5.07
N CYS A 120 15.23 16.41 -6.06
CA CYS A 120 15.33 17.31 -7.21
C CYS A 120 15.76 16.53 -8.46
N THR A 121 15.40 17.06 -9.62
CA THR A 121 15.67 16.42 -10.91
C THR A 121 17.15 16.32 -11.23
N ASP A 122 17.95 17.29 -10.79
CA ASP A 122 19.40 17.38 -11.07
C ASP A 122 20.19 16.21 -10.45
N GLU A 123 19.67 15.56 -9.41
CA GLU A 123 20.31 14.39 -8.76
C GLU A 123 20.03 13.07 -9.48
N ILE A 124 19.05 13.03 -10.40
CA ILE A 124 18.64 11.79 -11.06
C ILE A 124 19.74 11.20 -11.95
N PRO A 125 20.47 11.97 -12.79
CA PRO A 125 21.51 11.39 -13.64
C PRO A 125 22.60 10.68 -12.84
N ALA A 126 23.12 11.27 -11.79
CA ALA A 126 24.14 10.66 -10.94
C ALA A 126 23.61 9.40 -10.22
N ALA A 127 22.36 9.44 -9.75
CA ALA A 127 21.70 8.28 -9.17
C ALA A 127 21.52 7.14 -10.20
N ALA A 128 21.16 7.47 -11.44
CA ALA A 128 21.00 6.50 -12.51
C ALA A 128 22.31 5.84 -12.94
N GLU A 129 23.40 6.58 -13.00
CA GLU A 129 24.74 6.03 -13.27
C GLU A 129 25.15 5.01 -12.20
N GLU A 130 24.84 5.30 -10.93
CA GLU A 130 25.15 4.40 -9.83
C GLU A 130 24.26 3.15 -9.83
N ILE A 131 22.96 3.30 -10.12
CA ILE A 131 21.98 2.18 -10.13
C ILE A 131 22.23 1.27 -11.33
N GLY A 132 22.44 1.84 -12.52
CA GLY A 132 22.48 1.16 -13.79
C GLY A 132 21.09 0.93 -14.41
N PHE A 133 21.08 0.51 -15.68
CA PHE A 133 19.83 0.29 -16.44
C PHE A 133 19.57 -1.22 -16.62
N PRO A 134 18.28 -1.64 -16.75
CA PRO A 134 17.07 -0.82 -16.64
C PRO A 134 16.76 -0.39 -15.21
N LEU A 135 16.13 0.79 -15.08
CA LEU A 135 15.72 1.33 -13.79
C LEU A 135 14.29 1.89 -13.81
N LEU A 136 13.77 2.17 -12.63
CA LEU A 136 12.49 2.85 -12.41
C LEU A 136 12.73 4.19 -11.74
N VAL A 137 12.02 5.24 -12.18
CA VAL A 137 11.79 6.46 -11.40
C VAL A 137 10.35 6.44 -10.92
N LYS A 138 10.15 6.58 -9.61
CA LYS A 138 8.81 6.51 -9.02
C LYS A 138 8.66 7.47 -7.84
N PRO A 139 7.46 8.08 -7.63
CA PRO A 139 7.22 8.94 -6.46
C PRO A 139 7.29 8.13 -5.16
N ASN A 140 7.73 8.80 -4.09
CA ASN A 140 7.80 8.23 -2.75
C ASN A 140 6.40 7.98 -2.17
N ILE A 141 5.51 8.98 -2.20
CA ILE A 141 4.09 8.80 -1.90
C ILE A 141 3.40 8.38 -3.19
N GLY A 142 2.93 7.15 -3.25
CA GLY A 142 2.29 6.64 -4.43
C GLY A 142 1.44 5.42 -4.13
N GLY A 143 0.66 5.03 -5.10
CA GLY A 143 -0.13 3.81 -5.07
C GLY A 143 -0.57 3.44 -6.48
N ARG A 144 -0.86 2.16 -6.71
CA ARG A 144 -1.41 1.65 -7.97
C ARG A 144 -0.48 1.88 -9.19
N GLY A 145 0.84 2.03 -8.97
CA GLY A 145 1.83 2.28 -10.03
C GLY A 145 1.77 3.70 -10.63
N ALA A 146 1.02 4.62 -10.05
CA ALA A 146 0.92 5.99 -10.55
C ALA A 146 2.27 6.71 -10.48
N GLY A 147 2.62 7.42 -11.57
CA GLY A 147 3.89 8.17 -11.67
C GLY A 147 5.13 7.31 -11.82
N MET A 148 5.01 5.98 -11.93
CA MET A 148 6.14 5.08 -12.11
C MET A 148 6.53 4.99 -13.59
N VAL A 149 7.80 5.29 -13.89
CA VAL A 149 8.33 5.27 -15.26
C VAL A 149 9.57 4.39 -15.31
N ARG A 150 9.64 3.52 -16.35
CA ARG A 150 10.79 2.68 -16.65
C ARG A 150 11.70 3.39 -17.65
N PHE A 151 12.99 3.25 -17.44
CA PHE A 151 14.04 3.68 -18.35
C PHE A 151 15.00 2.54 -18.65
N ASP A 152 15.28 2.33 -19.93
CA ASP A 152 16.20 1.30 -20.40
C ASP A 152 17.57 1.86 -20.76
N SER A 153 17.70 3.20 -20.87
CA SER A 153 18.97 3.87 -21.15
C SER A 153 19.02 5.29 -20.58
N ILE A 154 20.25 5.85 -20.54
CA ILE A 154 20.50 7.21 -20.06
C ILE A 154 19.89 8.25 -21.01
N GLU A 155 19.85 7.95 -22.33
CA GLU A 155 19.27 8.85 -23.34
C GLU A 155 17.76 9.00 -23.15
N GLN A 156 17.04 7.89 -22.86
CA GLN A 156 15.60 7.94 -22.56
C GLN A 156 15.33 8.75 -21.29
N LEU A 157 16.15 8.54 -20.27
CA LEU A 157 16.04 9.28 -19.01
C LEU A 157 16.30 10.79 -19.22
N GLY A 158 17.37 11.13 -19.95
CA GLY A 158 17.71 12.52 -20.28
C GLY A 158 16.58 13.24 -21.02
N ALA A 159 16.00 12.60 -22.05
CA ALA A 159 14.87 13.16 -22.77
C ALA A 159 13.66 13.43 -21.86
N ALA A 160 13.35 12.50 -20.94
CA ALA A 160 12.24 12.68 -19.98
C ALA A 160 12.51 13.83 -18.98
N ILE A 161 13.77 14.03 -18.57
CA ILE A 161 14.18 15.16 -17.73
C ILE A 161 14.00 16.48 -18.48
N ASP A 162 14.46 16.56 -19.72
CA ASP A 162 14.38 17.78 -20.56
C ASP A 162 12.94 18.18 -20.86
N GLU A 163 12.05 17.20 -21.00
CA GLU A 163 10.60 17.40 -21.20
C GLU A 163 9.84 17.73 -19.90
N ALA A 164 10.50 17.83 -18.76
CA ALA A 164 9.90 17.95 -17.42
C ALA A 164 8.82 16.87 -17.14
N GLY A 165 9.03 15.67 -17.71
CA GLY A 165 8.07 14.57 -17.70
C GLY A 165 8.13 13.67 -16.45
N LEU A 166 8.90 14.01 -15.41
CA LEU A 166 9.04 13.21 -14.20
C LEU A 166 8.16 13.76 -13.06
N ASP A 167 7.29 12.90 -12.53
CA ASP A 167 6.43 13.23 -11.40
C ASP A 167 7.07 12.77 -10.08
N PHE A 168 7.44 13.71 -9.23
CA PHE A 168 7.97 13.44 -7.88
C PHE A 168 6.86 13.22 -6.84
N GLY A 169 5.60 13.31 -7.24
CA GLY A 169 4.46 13.18 -6.36
C GLY A 169 4.25 14.40 -5.46
N ILE A 170 3.35 14.24 -4.49
CA ILE A 170 2.90 15.37 -3.65
C ILE A 170 3.90 15.79 -2.57
N ASP A 171 4.86 14.94 -2.23
CA ASP A 171 5.93 15.23 -1.26
C ASP A 171 7.25 15.65 -1.93
N GLN A 172 7.28 15.72 -3.26
CA GLN A 172 8.44 16.12 -4.07
C GLN A 172 9.67 15.24 -3.80
N ILE A 173 9.46 13.94 -3.57
CA ILE A 173 10.50 12.95 -3.36
C ILE A 173 10.30 11.80 -4.36
N ALA A 174 11.37 11.41 -5.04
CA ALA A 174 11.36 10.28 -5.95
C ALA A 174 12.42 9.23 -5.58
N LEU A 175 12.19 8.03 -6.02
CA LEU A 175 13.13 6.91 -5.94
C LEU A 175 13.63 6.60 -7.36
N VAL A 176 14.95 6.61 -7.54
CA VAL A 176 15.64 6.00 -8.69
C VAL A 176 16.02 4.60 -8.26
N GLN A 177 15.40 3.59 -8.85
CA GLN A 177 15.45 2.22 -8.35
C GLN A 177 15.76 1.21 -9.44
N GLU A 178 16.62 0.23 -9.12
CA GLU A 178 16.90 -0.94 -9.96
C GLU A 178 15.59 -1.66 -10.34
N LEU A 179 15.44 -1.99 -11.63
CA LEU A 179 14.37 -2.86 -12.09
C LEU A 179 14.85 -4.33 -12.01
N ILE A 180 14.41 -5.02 -10.95
CA ILE A 180 14.72 -6.45 -10.79
C ILE A 180 13.85 -7.27 -11.75
N PRO A 181 14.42 -8.13 -12.60
CA PRO A 181 13.65 -9.05 -13.42
C PRO A 181 12.99 -10.10 -12.53
N ALA A 182 11.66 -10.10 -12.53
CA ALA A 182 10.88 -11.05 -11.72
C ALA A 182 10.91 -12.44 -12.34
N ARG A 183 11.30 -13.46 -11.57
CA ARG A 183 11.26 -14.86 -12.01
C ARG A 183 9.84 -15.22 -12.45
N ASN A 184 9.69 -15.79 -13.64
CA ASN A 184 8.41 -16.12 -14.26
C ASN A 184 7.46 -14.92 -14.44
N GLY A 185 7.95 -13.68 -14.31
CA GLY A 185 7.18 -12.46 -14.54
C GLY A 185 6.06 -12.22 -13.53
N HIS A 186 6.18 -12.68 -12.29
CA HIS A 186 5.20 -12.39 -11.23
C HIS A 186 5.86 -11.82 -9.98
N ILE A 187 5.07 -11.09 -9.23
CA ILE A 187 5.39 -10.67 -7.86
C ILE A 187 4.58 -11.52 -6.88
N THR A 188 5.09 -11.68 -5.68
CA THR A 188 4.32 -12.31 -4.60
C THR A 188 3.94 -11.27 -3.56
N ARG A 189 2.65 -11.24 -3.21
CA ARG A 189 2.11 -10.42 -2.14
C ARG A 189 1.63 -11.32 -1.01
N VAL A 190 2.12 -11.05 0.19
CA VAL A 190 1.78 -11.75 1.44
C VAL A 190 0.91 -10.85 2.27
N GLU A 191 -0.32 -11.26 2.53
CA GLU A 191 -1.26 -10.55 3.39
C GLU A 191 -1.13 -11.02 4.83
N THR A 192 -1.25 -10.07 5.76
CA THR A 192 -1.16 -10.29 7.20
C THR A 192 -2.34 -9.70 7.94
N LEU A 193 -2.71 -10.33 9.06
CA LEU A 193 -3.75 -9.89 9.98
C LEU A 193 -3.30 -10.14 11.41
N GLY A 194 -3.38 -9.13 12.28
CA GLY A 194 -2.87 -9.21 13.65
C GLY A 194 -1.38 -9.52 13.72
N GLY A 195 -0.59 -9.05 12.74
CA GLY A 195 0.84 -9.32 12.64
C GLY A 195 1.20 -10.75 12.22
N LYS A 196 0.22 -11.56 11.77
CA LYS A 196 0.40 -12.95 11.35
C LYS A 196 0.03 -13.16 9.89
N PHE A 197 0.70 -14.14 9.27
CA PHE A 197 0.37 -14.58 7.91
C PHE A 197 -1.11 -14.91 7.78
N LEU A 198 -1.76 -14.37 6.76
CA LEU A 198 -3.15 -14.65 6.42
C LEU A 198 -3.27 -15.50 5.17
N TYR A 199 -2.72 -15.04 4.06
CA TYR A 199 -2.56 -15.75 2.80
C TYR A 199 -1.49 -15.09 1.93
N ALA A 200 -1.11 -15.72 0.83
CA ALA A 200 -0.27 -15.11 -0.18
C ALA A 200 -0.80 -15.38 -1.59
N ILE A 201 -0.52 -14.45 -2.50
CA ILE A 201 -0.88 -14.54 -3.92
C ILE A 201 0.29 -14.15 -4.81
N ASP A 202 0.39 -14.83 -5.95
CA ASP A 202 1.23 -14.41 -7.05
C ASP A 202 0.39 -13.57 -8.03
N ILE A 203 0.93 -12.43 -8.42
CA ILE A 203 0.31 -11.47 -9.32
C ILE A 203 1.18 -11.32 -10.55
N ARG A 204 0.61 -11.60 -11.73
CA ARG A 204 1.25 -11.38 -13.03
C ARG A 204 0.47 -10.36 -13.81
N THR A 205 1.17 -9.37 -14.37
CA THR A 205 0.62 -8.46 -15.37
C THR A 205 0.88 -8.99 -16.77
N THR A 206 -0.06 -8.78 -17.69
CA THR A 206 0.15 -8.96 -19.12
C THR A 206 0.35 -7.56 -19.72
N GLY A 207 1.61 -7.10 -19.84
CA GLY A 207 1.95 -5.80 -20.41
C GLY A 207 2.86 -4.93 -19.51
N GLU A 208 3.10 -3.70 -19.92
CA GLU A 208 3.98 -2.73 -19.24
C GLU A 208 3.29 -1.94 -18.11
N ASN A 209 2.18 -2.43 -17.59
CA ASN A 209 1.42 -1.72 -16.57
C ASN A 209 1.91 -2.10 -15.16
N PHE A 210 2.26 -1.10 -14.36
CA PHE A 210 2.68 -1.25 -12.96
C PHE A 210 1.52 -1.25 -11.96
N ASN A 211 0.26 -1.17 -12.39
CA ASN A 211 -0.88 -1.31 -11.49
C ASN A 211 -1.10 -2.78 -11.11
N LEU A 212 -0.57 -3.17 -9.97
CA LEU A 212 -0.63 -4.53 -9.43
C LEU A 212 -1.69 -4.70 -8.33
N CYS A 213 -2.62 -3.74 -8.19
CA CYS A 213 -3.67 -3.82 -7.18
C CYS A 213 -4.64 -4.98 -7.47
N PRO A 214 -4.69 -6.03 -6.62
CA PRO A 214 -5.53 -7.20 -6.86
C PRO A 214 -6.98 -7.04 -6.37
N ALA A 215 -7.33 -5.90 -5.75
CA ALA A 215 -8.66 -5.67 -5.24
C ALA A 215 -9.66 -5.39 -6.38
N GLU A 216 -10.90 -5.88 -6.24
CA GLU A 216 -11.94 -5.78 -7.26
C GLU A 216 -12.19 -4.35 -7.74
N ILE A 217 -12.27 -3.40 -6.81
CA ILE A 217 -12.57 -2.00 -7.12
C ILE A 217 -11.42 -1.33 -7.90
N CYS A 218 -10.17 -1.72 -7.66
CA CYS A 218 -9.03 -1.22 -8.44
C CYS A 218 -9.10 -1.69 -9.91
N GLN A 219 -9.68 -2.87 -10.14
CA GLN A 219 -9.88 -3.39 -11.49
C GLN A 219 -11.01 -2.66 -12.20
N ILE A 220 -12.12 -2.37 -11.48
CA ILE A 220 -13.29 -1.63 -12.01
C ILE A 220 -12.91 -0.18 -12.33
N GLU A 221 -12.20 0.51 -11.42
CA GLU A 221 -11.77 1.91 -11.64
C GLU A 221 -10.79 2.03 -12.81
N GLY A 222 -9.91 1.05 -13.02
CA GLY A 222 -9.04 0.99 -14.19
C GLY A 222 -9.82 0.96 -15.50
N VAL A 223 -10.98 0.29 -15.52
CA VAL A 223 -11.91 0.27 -16.67
C VAL A 223 -12.69 1.58 -16.79
N ALA A 224 -13.17 2.16 -15.69
CA ALA A 224 -13.94 3.42 -15.70
C ALA A 224 -13.09 4.61 -16.14
N ALA A 225 -11.86 4.75 -15.63
CA ALA A 225 -10.92 5.78 -16.07
C ALA A 225 -10.56 5.68 -17.56
N PHE A 226 -10.64 4.46 -18.11
CA PHE A 226 -10.47 4.22 -19.54
C PHE A 226 -11.68 4.72 -20.37
N LEU A 227 -12.91 4.60 -19.84
CA LEU A 227 -14.13 5.01 -20.56
C LEU A 227 -14.32 6.53 -20.59
N GLU A 228 -13.74 7.28 -19.64
CA GLU A 228 -13.93 8.74 -19.53
C GLU A 228 -12.90 9.58 -20.30
N GLY A 229 -11.81 9.01 -20.80
CA GLY A 229 -10.71 9.88 -21.22
C GLY A 229 -9.85 9.55 -22.43
N SER A 230 -10.15 8.65 -23.35
CA SER A 230 -9.41 8.60 -24.65
C SER A 230 -9.91 7.54 -25.62
N ALA A 231 -10.03 7.94 -26.89
CA ALA A 231 -10.41 7.08 -28.04
C ALA A 231 -9.30 6.13 -28.54
N THR A 232 -8.29 5.84 -27.73
CA THR A 232 -7.25 4.85 -28.07
C THR A 232 -7.46 3.57 -27.26
N LYS A 233 -7.71 2.46 -27.96
CA LYS A 233 -7.82 1.12 -27.37
C LYS A 233 -6.55 0.78 -26.60
N ARG A 234 -6.55 0.95 -25.25
CA ARG A 234 -5.54 0.31 -24.41
C ARG A 234 -5.89 -1.18 -24.27
N PRO A 235 -4.90 -2.08 -24.33
CA PRO A 235 -5.16 -3.49 -24.12
C PRO A 235 -5.75 -3.71 -22.72
N GLU A 236 -6.76 -4.56 -22.61
CA GLU A 236 -7.36 -4.99 -21.36
C GLU A 236 -6.27 -5.68 -20.51
N VAL A 237 -5.76 -5.01 -19.49
CA VAL A 237 -4.73 -5.58 -18.62
C VAL A 237 -5.41 -6.59 -17.70
N LYS A 238 -5.34 -7.86 -18.05
CA LYS A 238 -5.82 -8.95 -17.20
C LYS A 238 -4.75 -9.28 -16.19
N LEU A 239 -4.97 -8.86 -14.93
CA LEU A 239 -4.20 -9.39 -13.81
C LEU A 239 -4.52 -10.89 -13.67
N ARG A 240 -3.49 -11.72 -13.73
CA ARG A 240 -3.62 -13.13 -13.35
C ARG A 240 -3.17 -13.26 -11.90
N VAL A 241 -4.12 -13.60 -11.05
CA VAL A 241 -3.90 -13.79 -9.61
C VAL A 241 -4.11 -15.26 -9.30
N GLN A 242 -3.19 -15.85 -8.56
CA GLN A 242 -3.28 -17.23 -8.09
C GLN A 242 -2.79 -17.33 -6.64
N LEU A 243 -3.27 -18.35 -5.92
CA LEU A 243 -2.77 -18.66 -4.58
C LEU A 243 -1.27 -18.97 -4.65
N ALA A 244 -0.50 -18.40 -3.73
CA ALA A 244 0.91 -18.67 -3.54
C ALA A 244 1.18 -19.38 -2.21
N THR A 245 2.25 -20.18 -2.17
CA THR A 245 2.71 -20.84 -0.95
C THR A 245 4.18 -20.47 -0.72
N PRO A 246 4.46 -19.29 -0.12
CA PRO A 246 5.83 -18.87 0.15
C PRO A 246 6.53 -19.82 1.12
N PRO A 247 7.86 -19.98 1.01
CA PRO A 247 8.65 -20.68 2.03
C PRO A 247 8.47 -20.04 3.41
N ARG A 248 8.54 -20.84 4.47
CA ARG A 248 8.38 -20.36 5.84
C ARG A 248 9.33 -19.21 6.18
N THR A 249 10.55 -19.24 5.68
CA THR A 249 11.54 -18.18 5.87
C THR A 249 11.09 -16.81 5.34
N LEU A 250 10.35 -16.77 4.22
CA LEU A 250 9.79 -15.53 3.68
C LEU A 250 8.55 -15.07 4.46
N ILE A 251 7.73 -16.01 4.93
CA ILE A 251 6.62 -15.70 5.84
C ILE A 251 7.16 -15.11 7.14
N ASP A 252 8.19 -15.69 7.74
CA ASP A 252 8.83 -15.18 8.97
C ASP A 252 9.42 -13.78 8.75
N ALA A 253 10.02 -13.52 7.59
CA ALA A 253 10.51 -12.20 7.24
C ALA A 253 9.35 -11.17 7.16
N VAL A 254 8.24 -11.53 6.52
CA VAL A 254 7.04 -10.68 6.45
C VAL A 254 6.46 -10.44 7.84
N GLU A 255 6.29 -11.48 8.67
CA GLU A 255 5.80 -11.31 10.06
C GLU A 255 6.72 -10.39 10.87
N LYS A 256 8.04 -10.46 10.65
CA LYS A 256 9.01 -9.55 11.28
C LYS A 256 8.87 -8.10 10.78
N ILE A 257 8.68 -7.91 9.47
CA ILE A 257 8.43 -6.57 8.88
C ILE A 257 7.20 -5.94 9.52
N VAL A 258 6.06 -6.64 9.55
CA VAL A 258 4.81 -6.07 10.07
C VAL A 258 4.87 -5.87 11.59
N ALA A 259 5.59 -6.72 12.32
CA ALA A 259 5.78 -6.56 13.77
C ALA A 259 6.59 -5.30 14.09
N VAL A 260 7.73 -5.08 13.42
CA VAL A 260 8.56 -3.88 13.63
C VAL A 260 7.88 -2.62 13.07
N GLY A 261 7.14 -2.74 11.96
CA GLY A 261 6.35 -1.65 11.37
C GLY A 261 5.07 -1.32 12.15
N VAL A 262 4.71 -2.10 13.17
CA VAL A 262 3.44 -1.99 13.95
C VAL A 262 2.23 -1.99 13.01
N ILE A 263 2.24 -2.92 12.06
CA ILE A 263 1.17 -3.07 11.06
C ILE A 263 0.24 -4.20 11.53
N ASP A 264 -0.97 -3.82 11.90
CA ASP A 264 -1.99 -4.78 12.35
C ASP A 264 -2.65 -5.52 11.18
N VAL A 265 -2.88 -4.80 10.06
CA VAL A 265 -3.50 -5.31 8.83
C VAL A 265 -2.74 -4.76 7.65
N GLY A 266 -2.12 -5.62 6.84
CA GLY A 266 -1.35 -5.14 5.69
C GLY A 266 -0.83 -6.26 4.80
N GLY A 267 -0.26 -5.85 3.68
CA GLY A 267 0.40 -6.74 2.72
C GLY A 267 1.83 -6.30 2.45
N VAL A 268 2.72 -7.26 2.28
CA VAL A 268 4.12 -7.02 1.90
C VAL A 268 4.40 -7.70 0.57
N GLU A 269 5.06 -6.98 -0.33
CA GLU A 269 5.37 -7.47 -1.67
C GLU A 269 6.86 -7.74 -1.83
N TYR A 270 7.16 -8.86 -2.49
CA TYR A 270 8.52 -9.20 -2.88
C TYR A 270 8.57 -9.80 -4.28
N ILE A 271 9.75 -9.73 -4.87
CA ILE A 271 10.09 -10.34 -6.16
C ILE A 271 11.15 -11.42 -5.91
N ILE A 272 11.03 -12.57 -6.57
CA ILE A 272 12.16 -13.50 -6.71
C ILE A 272 12.96 -13.05 -7.93
N ASP A 273 14.19 -12.61 -7.68
CA ASP A 273 15.10 -12.17 -8.74
C ASP A 273 15.45 -13.34 -9.65
N GLU A 274 15.22 -13.18 -10.95
CA GLU A 274 15.50 -14.23 -11.94
C GLU A 274 16.99 -14.55 -12.04
N ARG A 275 17.85 -13.57 -11.75
CA ARG A 275 19.32 -13.68 -11.90
C ARG A 275 19.95 -14.60 -10.86
N ASP A 276 19.46 -14.60 -9.63
CA ASP A 276 20.09 -15.32 -8.52
C ASP A 276 19.13 -16.12 -7.64
N GLY A 277 17.83 -16.00 -7.87
CA GLY A 277 16.80 -16.72 -7.13
C GLY A 277 16.50 -16.19 -5.73
N ARG A 278 17.06 -15.04 -5.35
CA ARG A 278 16.86 -14.45 -4.02
C ARG A 278 15.64 -13.55 -4.01
N ALA A 279 14.96 -13.49 -2.87
CA ALA A 279 13.86 -12.54 -2.67
C ALA A 279 14.37 -11.12 -2.46
N ALA A 280 13.68 -10.14 -3.05
CA ALA A 280 13.87 -8.71 -2.81
C ALA A 280 12.52 -8.09 -2.45
N PHE A 281 12.42 -7.52 -1.25
CA PHE A 281 11.21 -6.82 -0.76
C PHE A 281 11.19 -5.41 -1.32
N TYR A 282 10.03 -4.89 -1.75
CA TYR A 282 10.00 -3.58 -2.41
C TYR A 282 8.79 -2.71 -2.10
N ASP A 283 7.71 -3.28 -1.49
CA ASP A 283 6.52 -2.51 -1.12
C ASP A 283 5.83 -3.06 0.12
N ILE A 284 5.32 -2.15 0.96
CA ILE A 284 4.49 -2.43 2.13
C ILE A 284 3.19 -1.68 1.96
N ASN A 285 2.08 -2.39 2.04
CA ASN A 285 0.74 -1.86 1.95
C ASN A 285 0.05 -2.00 3.32
N ALA A 286 0.15 -0.99 4.18
CA ALA A 286 -0.57 -0.95 5.45
C ALA A 286 -2.08 -0.75 5.25
N LEU A 287 -2.50 -0.30 4.07
CA LEU A 287 -3.88 -0.31 3.60
C LEU A 287 -4.10 -1.47 2.62
N SER A 288 -4.23 -2.68 3.09
CA SER A 288 -4.62 -3.79 2.21
C SER A 288 -6.14 -3.87 2.03
N ASN A 289 -6.60 -3.96 0.78
CA ASN A 289 -8.00 -4.16 0.42
C ASN A 289 -8.31 -5.60 0.03
N PHE A 290 -7.44 -6.53 0.36
CA PHE A 290 -7.53 -7.95 0.03
C PHE A 290 -7.76 -8.25 -1.47
N VAL A 291 -7.59 -9.48 -1.85
CA VAL A 291 -7.75 -9.90 -3.25
C VAL A 291 -9.24 -9.98 -3.64
N ALA A 292 -9.56 -9.54 -4.86
CA ALA A 292 -10.87 -9.75 -5.45
C ALA A 292 -11.20 -11.25 -5.56
N ASP A 293 -12.47 -11.60 -5.39
CA ASP A 293 -12.95 -13.00 -5.45
C ASP A 293 -12.13 -13.95 -4.53
N ALA A 294 -11.76 -13.44 -3.34
CA ALA A 294 -10.95 -14.16 -2.36
C ALA A 294 -11.46 -15.56 -2.06
N PRO A 295 -12.77 -15.84 -1.87
CA PRO A 295 -13.26 -17.20 -1.62
C PRO A 295 -12.84 -18.21 -2.70
N ARG A 296 -12.78 -17.80 -3.97
CA ARG A 296 -12.35 -18.66 -5.06
C ARG A 296 -10.81 -18.81 -5.11
N ILE A 297 -10.07 -17.74 -4.82
CA ILE A 297 -8.61 -17.74 -4.95
C ILE A 297 -7.92 -18.33 -3.72
N VAL A 298 -8.35 -17.91 -2.52
CA VAL A 298 -7.70 -18.28 -1.26
C VAL A 298 -8.55 -19.19 -0.36
N GLY A 299 -9.79 -19.50 -0.75
CA GLY A 299 -10.65 -20.47 -0.07
C GLY A 299 -11.47 -19.92 1.10
N PHE A 300 -11.40 -18.62 1.39
CA PHE A 300 -12.17 -17.96 2.46
C PHE A 300 -12.34 -16.46 2.16
N ASP A 301 -13.29 -15.81 2.88
CA ASP A 301 -13.44 -14.36 2.83
C ASP A 301 -12.56 -13.68 3.91
N PRO A 302 -11.52 -12.93 3.51
CA PRO A 302 -10.64 -12.25 4.46
C PRO A 302 -11.35 -11.12 5.24
N ASN A 303 -12.47 -10.55 4.75
CA ASN A 303 -13.25 -9.57 5.51
C ASN A 303 -13.91 -10.21 6.73
N VAL A 304 -14.34 -11.47 6.65
CA VAL A 304 -14.85 -12.22 7.82
C VAL A 304 -13.75 -12.33 8.88
N ARG A 305 -12.52 -12.72 8.48
CA ARG A 305 -11.37 -12.79 9.39
C ARG A 305 -11.00 -11.44 9.99
N LEU A 306 -11.09 -10.38 9.17
CA LEU A 306 -10.85 -9.02 9.66
C LEU A 306 -11.88 -8.61 10.73
N VAL A 307 -13.15 -8.93 10.51
CA VAL A 307 -14.20 -8.62 11.50
C VAL A 307 -14.00 -9.43 12.78
N ASP A 308 -13.67 -10.73 12.70
CA ASP A 308 -13.32 -11.55 13.87
C ASP A 308 -12.16 -10.90 14.67
N PHE A 309 -11.13 -10.42 13.98
CA PHE A 309 -10.01 -9.71 14.61
C PHE A 309 -10.45 -8.38 15.27
N LEU A 310 -11.28 -7.59 14.59
CA LEU A 310 -11.80 -6.32 15.15
C LEU A 310 -12.68 -6.55 16.40
N GLU A 311 -13.52 -7.60 16.40
CA GLU A 311 -14.32 -8.00 17.57
C GLU A 311 -13.41 -8.35 18.76
N GLN A 312 -12.36 -9.14 18.52
CA GLN A 312 -11.38 -9.47 19.55
C GLN A 312 -10.73 -8.19 20.11
N GLN A 313 -10.30 -7.26 19.26
CA GLN A 313 -9.67 -6.00 19.70
C GLN A 313 -10.63 -5.09 20.48
N LEU A 314 -11.93 -5.20 20.27
CA LEU A 314 -12.98 -4.50 21.05
C LEU A 314 -13.27 -5.19 22.38
N GLY A 315 -13.14 -6.54 22.44
CA GLY A 315 -13.44 -7.35 23.63
C GLY A 315 -12.31 -7.44 24.66
N ASP A 316 -11.07 -7.21 24.25
CA ASP A 316 -9.87 -7.26 25.10
C ASP A 316 -9.71 -6.05 26.04
N ARG A 317 -10.81 -5.31 26.34
CA ARG A 317 -10.84 -4.09 27.18
C ARG A 317 -11.77 -4.16 28.37
#